data_ed81cbda4aab73fc79cfe075d443e82e
#
_entry.id   ed81cbda4aab73fc79cfe075d443e82e
#
_cell.length_a   1.000
_cell.length_b   1.000
_cell.length_c   1.000
_cell.angle_alpha   90.00
_cell.angle_beta   90.00
_cell.angle_gamma   90.00
#
_symmetry.space_group_name_H-M   'P 1'
#
loop_
_entity.id
_entity.type
_entity.pdbx_description
1 polymer ?
#
loop_
_entity_poly.entity_id
_entity_poly.type
_entity_poly.pdbx_seq_one_letter_code
_entity_poly.pdbx_strand_id
1 'polypeptide(L)'
;MRPSVTACVLALALIAPARALALPPPCNSGIVYEDRNGNGSRDDSEPGLPNIRVSDGVELVVSDAHGHYHLPAIDGRTSFVIKPPGYRVGRRGNGLPDFSFNVQREPGPKLKYGGIPAAFPSCRDYALTREATPANASLDVLVFADPQPKTATDVDYYRRDIVEPLLAQRKGADAIADLGLSLGDIVNDDLSLYPALNRATAELGVPWLHAPGNHDLDFDAGRDEDSLLSYRHVFGPDTYAWEEHAASFVMLDDVVYQPGQKPDYIGGLREDQFAFLERYLAGARKDRLLVIGVHIPFFDAAPGRETFRRSDRERLFALLRDFPRVLLLSGHGHIQRHVYHDAQDGWHGAAPLHEYNVGAACGAFWSGIKDAQGIPAATMADGTPNGYARLGVSVDGAYRLSWHPARLQAMAASTQAMSLHAPRTLRRGAYPAFGVYANVYMGQDDSQVEFRIDDGAWAPMRRIPKQDPALLAENARDDEAASLRGYDRSPEAEPSAHLWRGSLPTDLAVGEHRIEVRVLDPWQGEQRAQTVYRLQDAKE
;
A
#
# COMPACT_ATOMS: atom_id res chain seq x y z
N MET A 1 -41.61 -14.68 93.44
CA MET A 1 -41.32 -15.08 92.04
C MET A 1 -41.42 -13.80 91.17
N ARG A 2 -40.34 -13.27 90.74
CA ARG A 2 -40.30 -12.06 89.89
C ARG A 2 -40.06 -12.51 88.43
N PRO A 3 -40.76 -12.04 87.40
CA PRO A 3 -40.45 -12.35 86.02
C PRO A 3 -39.37 -11.42 85.49
N SER A 4 -38.39 -11.96 84.86
CA SER A 4 -37.33 -11.25 84.09
C SER A 4 -37.88 -10.74 82.78
N VAL A 5 -37.72 -9.47 82.50
CA VAL A 5 -38.01 -8.86 81.18
C VAL A 5 -36.72 -8.83 80.34
N THR A 6 -36.70 -9.57 79.30
CA THR A 6 -35.61 -9.58 78.31
C THR A 6 -35.86 -8.44 77.28
N ALA A 7 -35.00 -7.44 77.25
CA ALA A 7 -35.07 -6.35 76.29
C ALA A 7 -34.35 -6.80 75.01
N CYS A 8 -35.09 -6.83 73.90
CA CYS A 8 -34.55 -7.03 72.52
C CYS A 8 -34.07 -5.64 72.02
N VAL A 9 -32.77 -5.52 71.81
CA VAL A 9 -32.17 -4.36 71.11
C VAL A 9 -32.18 -4.62 69.63
N LEU A 10 -33.04 -3.89 68.89
CA LEU A 10 -33.03 -3.85 67.42
C LEU A 10 -31.87 -2.95 66.97
N ALA A 11 -30.82 -3.54 66.34
CA ALA A 11 -29.78 -2.79 65.66
C ALA A 11 -30.29 -2.40 64.27
N LEU A 12 -30.61 -1.11 64.05
CA LEU A 12 -30.84 -0.53 62.73
C LEU A 12 -29.49 -0.38 62.00
N ALA A 13 -29.23 -1.23 61.00
CA ALA A 13 -28.11 -1.04 60.11
C ALA A 13 -28.47 0.09 59.09
N LEU A 14 -27.83 1.21 59.25
CA LEU A 14 -27.86 2.31 58.25
C LEU A 14 -27.10 1.85 56.99
N ILE A 15 -27.82 1.43 55.97
CA ILE A 15 -27.27 1.21 54.62
C ILE A 15 -27.07 2.59 54.00
N ALA A 16 -25.83 3.09 54.00
CA ALA A 16 -25.46 4.27 53.23
C ALA A 16 -25.59 3.94 51.73
N PRO A 17 -26.28 4.77 50.92
CA PRO A 17 -26.33 4.54 49.49
C PRO A 17 -24.90 4.62 48.92
N ALA A 18 -24.45 3.53 48.27
CA ALA A 18 -23.24 3.57 47.46
C ALA A 18 -23.39 4.67 46.42
N ARG A 19 -22.63 5.76 46.55
CA ARG A 19 -22.51 6.75 45.48
C ARG A 19 -21.94 6.00 44.28
N ALA A 20 -22.76 5.77 43.26
CA ALA A 20 -22.28 5.43 41.94
C ALA A 20 -21.31 6.55 41.53
N LEU A 21 -20.03 6.24 41.42
CA LEU A 21 -19.07 7.14 40.79
C LEU A 21 -19.58 7.37 39.37
N ALA A 22 -20.05 8.60 39.12
CA ALA A 22 -20.40 9.00 37.77
C ALA A 22 -19.16 8.79 36.88
N LEU A 23 -19.31 8.00 35.83
CA LEU A 23 -18.26 7.85 34.84
C LEU A 23 -17.87 9.25 34.32
N PRO A 24 -16.56 9.52 34.13
CA PRO A 24 -16.15 10.81 33.58
C PRO A 24 -16.89 11.05 32.25
N PRO A 25 -17.21 12.32 31.90
CA PRO A 25 -17.88 12.61 30.65
C PRO A 25 -17.03 12.11 29.47
N PRO A 26 -17.67 11.67 28.39
CA PRO A 26 -16.96 11.22 27.20
C PRO A 26 -16.05 12.33 26.69
N CYS A 27 -14.78 12.03 26.49
CA CYS A 27 -13.79 12.98 26.01
C CYS A 27 -13.24 12.56 24.65
N ASN A 28 -13.37 13.45 23.66
CA ASN A 28 -12.60 13.42 22.43
C ASN A 28 -12.04 14.83 22.20
N SER A 29 -11.21 15.27 23.12
CA SER A 29 -10.58 16.58 23.14
C SER A 29 -9.20 16.48 23.76
N GLY A 30 -8.38 17.49 23.59
CA GLY A 30 -7.03 17.56 24.12
C GLY A 30 -6.28 18.76 23.60
N ILE A 31 -4.96 18.70 23.69
CA ILE A 31 -4.06 19.74 23.23
C ILE A 31 -3.11 19.14 22.20
N VAL A 32 -2.97 19.82 21.07
CA VAL A 32 -1.82 19.59 20.16
C VAL A 32 -0.69 20.49 20.65
N TYR A 33 0.47 19.95 20.96
CA TYR A 33 1.58 20.69 21.56
C TYR A 33 2.92 20.39 20.90
N GLU A 34 3.89 21.32 21.05
CA GLU A 34 5.26 21.13 20.62
C GLU A 34 6.04 20.34 21.67
N ASP A 35 6.24 19.05 21.42
CA ASP A 35 7.09 18.17 22.23
C ASP A 35 8.57 18.48 21.93
N ARG A 36 9.18 19.32 22.79
CA ARG A 36 10.55 19.82 22.58
C ARG A 36 11.62 18.84 22.99
N ASN A 37 11.34 18.00 23.96
CA ASN A 37 12.29 17.02 24.48
C ASN A 37 12.11 15.61 23.91
N GLY A 38 11.01 15.37 23.14
CA GLY A 38 10.73 14.11 22.46
C GLY A 38 10.27 12.98 23.39
N ASN A 39 9.73 13.31 24.59
CA ASN A 39 9.31 12.31 25.57
C ASN A 39 7.84 11.85 25.40
N GLY A 40 7.06 12.50 24.51
CA GLY A 40 5.67 12.18 24.23
C GLY A 40 4.68 12.56 25.33
N SER A 41 5.13 13.33 26.33
CA SER A 41 4.32 13.82 27.46
C SER A 41 4.45 15.33 27.55
N ARG A 42 3.31 16.03 27.74
CA ARG A 42 3.31 17.48 27.78
C ARG A 42 3.89 18.00 29.09
N ASP A 43 4.96 18.76 29.02
CA ASP A 43 5.60 19.47 30.11
C ASP A 43 5.10 20.93 30.20
N ASP A 44 5.20 21.57 31.40
CA ASP A 44 4.75 22.94 31.63
C ASP A 44 5.37 23.98 30.67
N SER A 45 6.59 23.71 30.16
CA SER A 45 7.31 24.59 29.24
C SER A 45 6.96 24.36 27.74
N GLU A 46 6.11 23.40 27.45
CA GLU A 46 5.77 23.00 26.08
C GLU A 46 4.48 23.69 25.62
N PRO A 47 4.58 24.56 24.61
CA PRO A 47 3.44 25.34 24.17
C PRO A 47 2.46 24.51 23.35
N GLY A 48 1.18 24.83 23.49
CA GLY A 48 0.18 24.37 22.53
C GLY A 48 0.43 24.94 21.14
N LEU A 49 0.15 24.14 20.12
CA LEU A 49 0.31 24.50 18.70
C LEU A 49 -1.03 24.92 18.11
N PRO A 50 -1.18 26.18 17.67
CA PRO A 50 -2.39 26.67 17.03
C PRO A 50 -2.45 26.20 15.57
N ASN A 51 -3.66 26.23 15.00
CA ASN A 51 -3.94 25.96 13.59
C ASN A 51 -3.55 24.55 13.11
N ILE A 52 -3.49 23.58 14.02
CA ILE A 52 -3.29 22.17 13.66
C ILE A 52 -4.65 21.51 13.43
N ARG A 53 -4.78 20.80 12.33
CA ARG A 53 -6.00 20.08 11.99
C ARG A 53 -6.06 18.74 12.71
N VAL A 54 -7.22 18.45 13.30
CA VAL A 54 -7.53 17.18 13.97
C VAL A 54 -8.87 16.67 13.43
N SER A 55 -8.98 15.37 13.17
CA SER A 55 -10.19 14.77 12.60
C SER A 55 -10.53 13.46 13.31
N ASP A 56 -11.78 13.01 13.16
CA ASP A 56 -12.26 11.69 13.58
C ASP A 56 -12.65 10.81 12.36
N GLY A 57 -12.14 11.18 11.18
CA GLY A 57 -12.49 10.51 9.91
C GLY A 57 -13.74 11.08 9.22
N VAL A 58 -14.46 12.01 9.87
CA VAL A 58 -15.65 12.69 9.34
C VAL A 58 -15.59 14.18 9.60
N GLU A 59 -15.56 14.55 10.90
CA GLU A 59 -15.41 15.93 11.31
C GLU A 59 -13.93 16.34 11.27
N LEU A 60 -13.70 17.62 10.94
CA LEU A 60 -12.38 18.22 10.93
C LEU A 60 -12.44 19.54 11.71
N VAL A 61 -11.61 19.65 12.73
CA VAL A 61 -11.46 20.85 13.56
C VAL A 61 -10.03 21.36 13.50
N VAL A 62 -9.85 22.60 13.93
CA VAL A 62 -8.55 23.28 13.99
C VAL A 62 -8.27 23.67 15.44
N SER A 63 -7.06 23.40 15.93
CA SER A 63 -6.67 23.78 17.29
C SER A 63 -6.65 25.31 17.48
N ASP A 64 -7.06 25.75 18.65
CA ASP A 64 -7.10 27.16 19.02
C ASP A 64 -5.71 27.76 19.30
N ALA A 65 -5.65 29.01 19.75
CA ALA A 65 -4.40 29.72 20.08
C ALA A 65 -3.54 29.05 21.16
N HIS A 66 -4.13 28.16 21.96
CA HIS A 66 -3.47 27.40 23.01
C HIS A 66 -3.30 25.91 22.68
N GLY A 67 -3.62 25.52 21.42
CA GLY A 67 -3.51 24.15 20.95
C GLY A 67 -4.71 23.25 21.26
N HIS A 68 -5.78 23.77 21.92
CA HIS A 68 -6.94 22.94 22.26
C HIS A 68 -7.76 22.58 21.03
N TYR A 69 -8.23 21.33 21.00
CA TYR A 69 -9.19 20.83 20.02
C TYR A 69 -10.35 20.11 20.71
N HIS A 70 -11.49 20.02 20.06
CA HIS A 70 -12.65 19.27 20.53
C HIS A 70 -13.39 18.62 19.36
N LEU A 71 -13.62 17.31 19.44
CA LEU A 71 -14.38 16.50 18.50
C LEU A 71 -15.51 15.76 19.23
N PRO A 72 -16.59 15.34 18.54
CA PRO A 72 -17.59 14.46 19.11
C PRO A 72 -16.96 13.11 19.52
N ALA A 73 -17.32 12.59 20.69
CA ALA A 73 -16.93 11.26 21.13
C ALA A 73 -17.93 10.22 20.60
N ILE A 74 -17.65 9.63 19.46
CA ILE A 74 -18.49 8.65 18.77
C ILE A 74 -17.77 7.31 18.74
N ASP A 75 -18.42 6.27 19.28
CA ASP A 75 -17.85 4.92 19.34
C ASP A 75 -17.61 4.35 17.94
N GLY A 76 -16.51 3.61 17.77
CA GLY A 76 -16.06 3.08 16.49
C GLY A 76 -15.23 4.04 15.65
N ARG A 77 -15.15 5.34 15.99
CA ARG A 77 -14.31 6.30 15.28
C ARG A 77 -12.89 6.34 15.81
N THR A 78 -11.97 6.71 14.94
CA THR A 78 -10.56 6.94 15.28
C THR A 78 -10.24 8.42 15.12
N SER A 79 -9.88 9.08 16.23
CA SER A 79 -9.42 10.46 16.22
C SER A 79 -7.94 10.53 15.88
N PHE A 80 -7.53 11.51 15.06
CA PHE A 80 -6.15 11.65 14.63
C PHE A 80 -5.77 13.11 14.35
N VAL A 81 -4.50 13.43 14.58
CA VAL A 81 -3.92 14.70 14.13
C VAL A 81 -3.45 14.55 12.68
N ILE A 82 -3.81 15.49 11.80
CA ILE A 82 -3.19 15.59 10.48
C ILE A 82 -1.79 16.15 10.68
N LYS A 83 -0.77 15.28 10.59
CA LYS A 83 0.63 15.66 10.81
C LYS A 83 1.02 16.78 9.84
N PRO A 84 1.36 17.98 10.32
CA PRO A 84 1.75 19.08 9.46
C PRO A 84 3.22 18.95 8.99
N PRO A 85 3.60 19.62 7.89
CA PRO A 85 5.00 19.69 7.45
C PRO A 85 5.90 20.33 8.52
N GLY A 86 7.16 19.86 8.60
CA GLY A 86 8.15 20.36 9.56
C GLY A 86 7.97 19.86 10.99
N TYR A 87 7.10 18.88 11.18
CA TYR A 87 6.93 18.16 12.43
C TYR A 87 6.96 16.65 12.20
N ARG A 88 7.33 15.92 13.23
CA ARG A 88 7.17 14.47 13.33
C ARG A 88 6.29 14.10 14.50
N VAL A 89 5.66 12.95 14.44
CA VAL A 89 4.97 12.32 15.57
C VAL A 89 5.88 11.29 16.23
N GLY A 90 5.61 10.97 17.47
CA GLY A 90 6.27 9.88 18.19
C GLY A 90 5.97 8.51 17.55
N ARG A 91 6.53 7.44 18.13
CA ARG A 91 6.23 6.06 17.75
C ARG A 91 5.56 5.34 18.92
N ARG A 92 4.54 4.56 18.61
CA ARG A 92 3.92 3.62 19.54
C ARG A 92 4.87 2.45 19.82
N GLY A 93 4.60 1.70 20.89
CA GLY A 93 5.37 0.52 21.25
C GLY A 93 5.42 -0.58 20.16
N ASN A 94 4.50 -0.57 19.22
CA ASN A 94 4.47 -1.44 18.05
C ASN A 94 5.20 -0.88 16.82
N GLY A 95 5.86 0.28 16.93
CA GLY A 95 6.64 0.92 15.87
C GLY A 95 5.84 1.85 14.96
N LEU A 96 4.51 1.85 15.01
CA LEU A 96 3.65 2.71 14.20
C LEU A 96 3.70 4.17 14.67
N PRO A 97 3.43 5.15 13.79
CA PRO A 97 3.31 6.56 14.15
C PRO A 97 2.22 6.80 15.21
N ASP A 98 2.53 7.60 16.22
CA ASP A 98 1.61 7.92 17.32
C ASP A 98 0.82 9.20 17.04
N PHE A 99 -0.09 9.15 16.06
CA PHE A 99 -0.88 10.29 15.60
C PHE A 99 -2.39 10.12 15.79
N SER A 100 -2.84 8.98 16.34
CA SER A 100 -4.26 8.66 16.43
C SER A 100 -4.62 7.86 17.68
N PHE A 101 -5.90 7.85 18.05
CA PHE A 101 -6.46 6.95 19.05
C PHE A 101 -7.91 6.58 18.72
N ASN A 102 -8.33 5.40 19.16
CA ASN A 102 -9.68 4.91 18.95
C ASN A 102 -10.62 5.37 20.06
N VAL A 103 -11.83 5.78 19.71
CA VAL A 103 -12.91 6.11 20.62
C VAL A 103 -13.88 4.93 20.67
N GLN A 104 -13.91 4.21 21.80
CA GLN A 104 -14.81 3.06 22.02
C GLN A 104 -15.15 2.98 23.51
N ARG A 105 -16.31 3.48 23.92
CA ARG A 105 -16.75 3.55 25.32
C ARG A 105 -17.56 2.32 25.73
N GLU A 106 -18.40 1.85 24.82
CA GLU A 106 -19.25 0.69 25.01
C GLU A 106 -18.68 -0.52 24.23
N PRO A 107 -18.95 -1.74 24.65
CA PRO A 107 -18.55 -2.92 23.90
C PRO A 107 -19.10 -2.88 22.45
N GLY A 108 -18.21 -2.99 21.46
CA GLY A 108 -18.56 -3.11 20.06
C GLY A 108 -19.14 -4.49 19.69
N PRO A 109 -19.35 -4.76 18.39
CA PRO A 109 -19.76 -6.07 17.93
C PRO A 109 -18.75 -7.15 18.32
N LYS A 110 -19.22 -8.37 18.51
CA LYS A 110 -18.32 -9.52 18.76
C LYS A 110 -17.73 -9.95 17.42
N LEU A 111 -16.46 -9.65 17.22
CA LEU A 111 -15.70 -10.00 16.03
C LEU A 111 -14.66 -11.07 16.35
N LYS A 112 -14.32 -11.90 15.37
CA LYS A 112 -13.33 -12.98 15.49
C LYS A 112 -11.99 -12.47 16.03
N TYR A 113 -11.56 -11.30 15.58
CA TYR A 113 -10.28 -10.71 15.97
C TYR A 113 -10.41 -9.60 17.03
N GLY A 114 -11.61 -9.42 17.59
CA GLY A 114 -11.88 -8.63 18.79
C GLY A 114 -12.29 -7.17 18.52
N GLY A 115 -11.98 -6.60 17.38
CA GLY A 115 -12.28 -5.20 17.08
C GLY A 115 -11.59 -4.21 18.03
N ILE A 116 -12.18 -3.03 18.22
CA ILE A 116 -11.70 -2.03 19.17
C ILE A 116 -12.21 -2.38 20.57
N PRO A 117 -11.35 -2.59 21.58
CA PRO A 117 -11.77 -2.88 22.92
C PRO A 117 -12.42 -1.64 23.57
N ALA A 118 -13.50 -1.86 24.33
CA ALA A 118 -14.10 -0.78 25.10
C ALA A 118 -13.13 -0.25 26.16
N ALA A 119 -12.94 1.04 26.14
CA ALA A 119 -12.13 1.77 27.11
C ALA A 119 -12.76 3.14 27.37
N PHE A 120 -12.65 3.63 28.60
CA PHE A 120 -13.03 5.01 28.84
C PHE A 120 -11.98 5.93 28.18
N PRO A 121 -12.39 6.78 27.21
CA PRO A 121 -11.47 7.71 26.62
C PRO A 121 -10.98 8.69 27.69
N SER A 122 -9.70 8.64 27.99
CA SER A 122 -9.01 9.80 28.52
C SER A 122 -8.88 10.82 27.40
N CYS A 123 -8.96 12.11 27.71
CA CYS A 123 -8.64 13.16 26.76
C CYS A 123 -7.24 12.89 26.18
N ARG A 124 -7.07 13.03 24.86
CA ARG A 124 -5.80 12.70 24.18
C ARG A 124 -5.09 13.99 23.78
N ASP A 125 -3.85 14.16 24.23
CA ASP A 125 -2.94 15.17 23.71
C ASP A 125 -2.12 14.59 22.54
N TYR A 126 -1.82 15.43 21.54
CA TYR A 126 -0.98 15.07 20.41
C TYR A 126 0.37 15.77 20.48
N ALA A 127 1.42 14.99 20.61
CA ALA A 127 2.80 15.44 20.66
C ALA A 127 3.35 15.62 19.23
N LEU A 128 3.82 16.80 18.90
CA LEU A 128 4.48 17.10 17.62
C LEU A 128 5.88 17.64 17.89
N THR A 129 6.92 16.87 17.54
CA THR A 129 8.31 17.29 17.65
C THR A 129 8.73 18.02 16.38
N ARG A 130 9.32 19.21 16.50
CA ARG A 130 9.80 19.98 15.35
C ARG A 130 10.94 19.28 14.63
N GLU A 131 10.85 19.19 13.31
CA GLU A 131 11.93 18.67 12.47
C GLU A 131 12.80 19.79 11.89
N ALA A 132 14.10 19.52 11.84
CA ALA A 132 15.06 20.40 11.17
C ALA A 132 15.09 20.19 9.65
N THR A 133 14.19 19.39 9.08
CA THR A 133 14.17 19.09 7.64
C THR A 133 13.96 20.39 6.86
N PRO A 134 14.84 20.73 5.91
CA PRO A 134 14.66 21.92 5.10
C PRO A 134 13.33 21.86 4.32
N ALA A 135 12.61 22.97 4.26
CA ALA A 135 11.36 23.06 3.51
C ALA A 135 11.52 22.76 2.00
N ASN A 136 12.75 22.73 1.51
CA ASN A 136 13.13 22.41 0.13
C ASN A 136 13.74 21.00 -0.03
N ALA A 137 13.60 20.12 0.93
CA ALA A 137 14.01 18.73 0.80
C ALA A 137 13.06 17.95 -0.12
N SER A 138 13.62 17.11 -0.99
CA SER A 138 12.85 16.08 -1.68
C SER A 138 12.37 15.03 -0.70
N LEU A 139 11.30 14.33 -1.04
CA LEU A 139 10.72 13.24 -0.25
C LEU A 139 10.94 11.91 -0.96
N ASP A 140 11.44 10.91 -0.25
CA ASP A 140 11.59 9.52 -0.73
C ASP A 140 10.65 8.61 0.03
N VAL A 141 9.77 7.90 -0.70
CA VAL A 141 8.68 7.10 -0.13
C VAL A 141 8.77 5.66 -0.63
N LEU A 142 8.79 4.70 0.30
CA LEU A 142 8.58 3.30 -0.01
C LEU A 142 7.09 3.03 -0.19
N VAL A 143 6.71 2.31 -1.24
CA VAL A 143 5.32 1.95 -1.51
C VAL A 143 5.22 0.44 -1.68
N PHE A 144 4.54 -0.20 -0.74
CA PHE A 144 4.26 -1.62 -0.75
C PHE A 144 2.77 -1.83 -1.02
N ALA A 145 2.45 -2.72 -1.95
CA ALA A 145 1.11 -3.22 -2.13
C ALA A 145 1.09 -4.71 -1.78
N ASP A 146 -0.01 -5.18 -1.25
CA ASP A 146 -0.32 -6.60 -1.10
C ASP A 146 0.84 -7.44 -0.48
N PRO A 147 1.33 -7.15 0.73
CA PRO A 147 2.27 -8.06 1.40
C PRO A 147 1.63 -9.41 1.75
N GLN A 148 0.37 -9.46 2.07
CA GLN A 148 -0.63 -10.52 2.05
C GLN A 148 -0.15 -11.91 2.50
N PRO A 149 0.50 -12.06 3.66
CA PRO A 149 0.85 -13.36 4.20
C PRO A 149 -0.40 -14.13 4.66
N LYS A 150 -0.46 -15.44 4.35
CA LYS A 150 -1.47 -16.39 4.83
C LYS A 150 -1.05 -17.05 6.13
N THR A 151 0.24 -17.09 6.39
CA THR A 151 0.83 -17.82 7.53
C THR A 151 2.02 -17.06 8.12
N ALA A 152 2.46 -17.47 9.30
CA ALA A 152 3.70 -16.97 9.89
C ALA A 152 4.95 -17.25 9.01
N THR A 153 4.90 -18.32 8.20
CA THR A 153 5.97 -18.62 7.23
C THR A 153 6.03 -17.57 6.13
N ASP A 154 4.88 -17.10 5.65
CA ASP A 154 4.85 -16.05 4.62
C ASP A 154 5.29 -14.69 5.19
N VAL A 155 5.03 -14.43 6.48
CA VAL A 155 5.62 -13.27 7.18
C VAL A 155 7.15 -13.36 7.20
N ASP A 156 7.73 -14.58 7.41
CA ASP A 156 9.18 -14.78 7.32
C ASP A 156 9.69 -14.57 5.88
N TYR A 157 8.95 -15.01 4.86
CA TYR A 157 9.28 -14.70 3.46
C TYR A 157 9.28 -13.21 3.18
N TYR A 158 8.23 -12.49 3.58
CA TYR A 158 8.16 -11.03 3.46
C TYR A 158 9.36 -10.35 4.12
N ARG A 159 9.69 -10.76 5.35
CA ARG A 159 10.82 -10.18 6.07
C ARG A 159 12.15 -10.42 5.34
N ARG A 160 12.40 -11.66 4.89
CA ARG A 160 13.67 -12.06 4.26
C ARG A 160 13.80 -11.60 2.82
N ASP A 161 12.69 -11.46 2.11
CA ASP A 161 12.69 -11.14 0.68
C ASP A 161 12.55 -9.63 0.41
N ILE A 162 11.79 -8.91 1.24
CA ILE A 162 11.53 -7.47 1.06
C ILE A 162 12.29 -6.63 2.08
N VAL A 163 12.15 -6.94 3.37
CA VAL A 163 12.65 -6.06 4.44
C VAL A 163 14.17 -6.16 4.60
N GLU A 164 14.73 -7.36 4.71
CA GLU A 164 16.18 -7.55 4.88
C GLU A 164 17.03 -6.99 3.73
N PRO A 165 16.65 -7.16 2.43
CA PRO A 165 17.38 -6.53 1.34
C PRO A 165 17.37 -5.01 1.39
N LEU A 166 16.26 -4.40 1.85
CA LEU A 166 16.19 -2.96 2.09
C LEU A 166 17.13 -2.53 3.22
N LEU A 167 17.11 -3.27 4.34
CA LEU A 167 18.03 -3.01 5.45
C LEU A 167 19.51 -3.12 5.04
N ALA A 168 19.83 -4.08 4.17
CA ALA A 168 21.19 -4.26 3.64
C ALA A 168 21.66 -3.09 2.74
N GLN A 169 20.71 -2.31 2.18
CA GLN A 169 21.04 -1.12 1.38
C GLN A 169 21.34 0.12 2.24
N ARG A 170 21.03 0.08 3.56
CA ARG A 170 21.25 1.20 4.48
C ARG A 170 22.73 1.58 4.53
N LYS A 171 23.03 2.85 4.31
CA LYS A 171 24.38 3.40 4.40
C LYS A 171 24.55 4.13 5.73
N GLY A 172 25.23 3.49 6.66
CA GLY A 172 25.51 4.11 7.96
C GLY A 172 24.24 4.38 8.78
N ALA A 173 24.09 5.62 9.23
CA ALA A 173 22.94 6.08 10.02
C ALA A 173 21.81 6.67 9.18
N ASP A 174 21.94 6.71 7.85
CA ASP A 174 20.95 7.31 6.97
C ASP A 174 19.64 6.51 6.99
N ALA A 175 18.53 7.21 6.93
CA ALA A 175 17.22 6.57 6.75
C ALA A 175 17.14 5.87 5.38
N ILE A 176 16.42 4.76 5.31
CA ILE A 176 16.19 4.04 4.05
C ILE A 176 15.27 4.83 3.13
N ALA A 177 14.33 5.56 3.71
CA ALA A 177 13.35 6.45 3.09
C ALA A 177 12.80 7.40 4.16
N ASP A 178 12.07 8.43 3.75
CA ASP A 178 11.44 9.39 4.67
C ASP A 178 10.09 8.88 5.17
N LEU A 179 9.37 8.10 4.35
CA LEU A 179 8.02 7.60 4.61
C LEU A 179 7.83 6.24 3.95
N GLY A 180 6.94 5.42 4.49
CA GLY A 180 6.47 4.17 3.89
C GLY A 180 4.97 4.13 3.80
N LEU A 181 4.45 3.50 2.74
CA LEU A 181 3.02 3.28 2.50
C LEU A 181 2.75 1.80 2.30
N SER A 182 1.63 1.30 2.84
CA SER A 182 1.02 0.04 2.41
C SER A 182 -0.35 0.31 1.79
N LEU A 183 -0.58 -0.24 0.61
CA LEU A 183 -1.80 -0.05 -0.19
C LEU A 183 -2.79 -1.22 -0.02
N GLY A 184 -3.02 -1.64 1.22
CA GLY A 184 -3.99 -2.67 1.56
C GLY A 184 -3.48 -4.10 1.43
N ASP A 185 -4.38 -5.04 1.77
CA ASP A 185 -4.10 -6.47 1.88
C ASP A 185 -2.85 -6.74 2.71
N ILE A 186 -2.85 -6.13 3.91
CA ILE A 186 -1.73 -6.23 4.87
C ILE A 186 -1.49 -7.69 5.23
N VAL A 187 -2.58 -8.47 5.37
CA VAL A 187 -2.58 -9.92 5.53
C VAL A 187 -3.62 -10.56 4.61
N ASN A 188 -3.70 -11.91 4.57
CA ASN A 188 -4.71 -12.64 3.81
C ASN A 188 -5.74 -13.27 4.77
N ASP A 189 -6.79 -12.52 5.14
CA ASP A 189 -7.92 -12.93 6.00
C ASP A 189 -7.59 -13.30 7.45
N ASP A 190 -6.34 -13.56 7.78
CA ASP A 190 -5.94 -13.86 9.16
C ASP A 190 -5.34 -12.62 9.85
N LEU A 191 -6.23 -11.79 10.43
CA LEU A 191 -5.82 -10.54 11.09
C LEU A 191 -4.94 -10.78 12.34
N SER A 192 -4.85 -12.02 12.84
CA SER A 192 -3.92 -12.35 13.92
C SER A 192 -2.45 -12.21 13.53
N LEU A 193 -2.14 -12.14 12.22
CA LEU A 193 -0.80 -11.94 11.69
C LEU A 193 -0.34 -10.46 11.72
N TYR A 194 -1.24 -9.48 11.89
CA TYR A 194 -0.91 -8.05 11.94
C TYR A 194 0.28 -7.71 12.85
N PRO A 195 0.35 -8.20 14.11
CA PRO A 195 1.48 -7.86 14.97
C PRO A 195 2.83 -8.40 14.46
N ALA A 196 2.83 -9.54 13.79
CA ALA A 196 4.04 -10.15 13.26
C ALA A 196 4.56 -9.40 12.02
N LEU A 197 3.65 -9.11 11.07
CA LEU A 197 3.98 -8.36 9.87
C LEU A 197 4.42 -6.93 10.19
N ASN A 198 3.67 -6.25 11.09
CA ASN A 198 4.02 -4.90 11.52
C ASN A 198 5.40 -4.84 12.19
N ARG A 199 5.77 -5.84 12.99
CA ARG A 199 7.14 -5.91 13.56
C ARG A 199 8.20 -5.99 12.47
N ALA A 200 7.99 -6.82 11.44
CA ALA A 200 8.92 -6.94 10.33
C ALA A 200 9.06 -5.60 9.57
N THR A 201 7.95 -4.95 9.22
CA THR A 201 7.95 -3.64 8.55
C THR A 201 8.61 -2.56 9.40
N ALA A 202 8.37 -2.55 10.72
CA ALA A 202 8.95 -1.58 11.66
C ALA A 202 10.48 -1.66 11.78
N GLU A 203 11.12 -2.78 11.40
CA GLU A 203 12.58 -2.90 11.33
C GLU A 203 13.20 -1.89 10.34
N LEU A 204 12.45 -1.47 9.32
CA LEU A 204 12.88 -0.43 8.36
C LEU A 204 13.14 0.91 9.04
N GLY A 205 12.52 1.16 10.20
CA GLY A 205 12.76 2.38 10.97
C GLY A 205 12.15 3.64 10.36
N VAL A 206 11.21 3.50 9.42
CA VAL A 206 10.53 4.57 8.68
C VAL A 206 9.13 4.76 9.25
N PRO A 207 8.59 6.00 9.37
CA PRO A 207 7.16 6.18 9.61
C PRO A 207 6.33 5.47 8.53
N TRP A 208 5.30 4.72 8.92
CA TRP A 208 4.58 3.87 7.99
C TRP A 208 3.08 4.14 8.04
N LEU A 209 2.49 4.43 6.88
CA LEU A 209 1.06 4.66 6.69
C LEU A 209 0.43 3.45 6.02
N HIS A 210 -0.81 3.12 6.39
CA HIS A 210 -1.54 1.99 5.85
C HIS A 210 -2.89 2.41 5.29
N ALA A 211 -3.27 1.89 4.13
CA ALA A 211 -4.65 1.74 3.70
C ALA A 211 -5.08 0.29 4.00
N PRO A 212 -6.35 0.01 4.31
CA PRO A 212 -6.86 -1.36 4.36
C PRO A 212 -7.11 -1.91 2.95
N GLY A 213 -7.12 -3.25 2.80
CA GLY A 213 -7.57 -3.95 1.62
C GLY A 213 -8.72 -4.91 1.91
N ASN A 214 -9.20 -5.62 0.89
CA ASN A 214 -10.34 -6.53 1.05
C ASN A 214 -10.03 -7.77 1.88
N HIS A 215 -8.77 -8.12 2.07
CA HIS A 215 -8.34 -9.19 2.97
C HIS A 215 -8.05 -8.71 4.41
N ASP A 216 -8.25 -7.42 4.68
CA ASP A 216 -8.09 -6.83 6.02
C ASP A 216 -9.43 -6.68 6.77
N LEU A 217 -10.53 -7.21 6.21
CA LEU A 217 -11.88 -7.08 6.75
C LEU A 217 -12.13 -8.04 7.91
N ASP A 218 -12.91 -7.58 8.88
CA ASP A 218 -13.63 -8.43 9.82
C ASP A 218 -14.85 -9.05 9.09
N PHE A 219 -14.68 -10.16 8.39
CA PHE A 219 -15.72 -10.82 7.57
C PHE A 219 -16.94 -11.31 8.35
N ASP A 220 -16.89 -11.31 9.66
CA ASP A 220 -18.01 -11.58 10.54
C ASP A 220 -18.73 -10.30 11.02
N ALA A 221 -18.34 -9.13 10.51
CA ALA A 221 -19.08 -7.89 10.72
C ALA A 221 -20.44 -7.93 10.01
N GLY A 222 -21.46 -7.37 10.66
CA GLY A 222 -22.81 -7.32 10.13
C GLY A 222 -23.07 -6.15 9.16
N ARG A 223 -22.14 -5.21 9.05
CA ARG A 223 -22.22 -4.00 8.23
C ARG A 223 -20.83 -3.46 7.92
N ASP A 224 -20.73 -2.62 6.92
CA ASP A 224 -19.48 -2.08 6.41
C ASP A 224 -18.72 -1.23 7.45
N GLU A 225 -19.41 -0.37 8.21
CA GLU A 225 -18.79 0.52 9.21
C GLU A 225 -18.06 -0.23 10.34
N ASP A 226 -18.43 -1.49 10.56
CA ASP A 226 -17.81 -2.35 11.57
C ASP A 226 -16.74 -3.30 10.97
N SER A 227 -16.60 -3.34 9.65
CA SER A 227 -15.74 -4.31 8.95
C SER A 227 -14.23 -4.08 9.13
N LEU A 228 -13.83 -2.93 9.66
CA LEU A 228 -12.43 -2.57 9.88
C LEU A 228 -12.09 -2.26 11.35
N LEU A 229 -12.90 -2.72 12.30
CA LEU A 229 -12.65 -2.43 13.72
C LEU A 229 -11.35 -3.10 14.23
N SER A 230 -11.03 -4.32 13.77
CA SER A 230 -9.77 -4.97 14.11
C SER A 230 -8.56 -4.31 13.44
N TYR A 231 -8.70 -3.86 12.20
CA TYR A 231 -7.69 -3.05 11.52
C TYR A 231 -7.44 -1.73 12.27
N ARG A 232 -8.49 -0.96 12.59
CA ARG A 232 -8.40 0.31 13.32
C ARG A 232 -7.76 0.14 14.69
N HIS A 233 -8.00 -0.99 15.35
CA HIS A 233 -7.37 -1.29 16.65
C HIS A 233 -5.84 -1.33 16.55
N VAL A 234 -5.29 -1.89 15.47
CA VAL A 234 -3.84 -2.08 15.28
C VAL A 234 -3.20 -0.85 14.62
N PHE A 235 -3.72 -0.43 13.46
CA PHE A 235 -3.08 0.55 12.58
C PHE A 235 -3.57 1.99 12.80
N GLY A 236 -4.74 2.18 13.36
CA GLY A 236 -5.36 3.50 13.52
C GLY A 236 -6.40 3.76 12.43
N PRO A 237 -6.57 5.02 11.98
CA PRO A 237 -7.65 5.36 11.05
C PRO A 237 -7.49 4.65 9.70
N ASP A 238 -8.62 4.31 9.09
CA ASP A 238 -8.71 3.75 7.74
C ASP A 238 -8.85 4.84 6.66
N THR A 239 -9.24 6.05 7.08
CA THR A 239 -9.44 7.22 6.22
C THR A 239 -8.82 8.42 6.91
N TYR A 240 -7.72 8.96 6.34
CA TYR A 240 -6.97 10.05 6.97
C TYR A 240 -6.06 10.78 5.99
N ALA A 241 -5.48 11.89 6.45
CA ALA A 241 -4.47 12.65 5.72
C ALA A 241 -3.18 12.80 6.52
N TRP A 242 -2.07 12.94 5.80
CA TRP A 242 -0.73 13.17 6.31
C TRP A 242 0.02 14.15 5.42
N GLU A 243 0.74 15.12 5.99
CA GLU A 243 1.37 16.16 5.19
C GLU A 243 2.88 16.23 5.39
N GLU A 244 3.57 16.28 4.25
CA GLU A 244 4.99 16.59 4.13
C GLU A 244 5.19 17.90 3.35
N HIS A 245 6.43 18.41 3.30
CA HIS A 245 6.71 19.64 2.56
C HIS A 245 6.42 19.50 1.05
N ALA A 246 6.84 18.39 0.45
CA ALA A 246 6.73 18.14 -0.99
C ALA A 246 5.39 17.50 -1.41
N ALA A 247 4.71 16.81 -0.50
CA ALA A 247 3.47 16.08 -0.80
C ALA A 247 2.49 16.08 0.36
N SER A 248 1.21 15.92 0.03
CA SER A 248 0.13 15.56 0.95
C SER A 248 -0.39 14.18 0.57
N PHE A 249 -0.58 13.30 1.54
CA PHE A 249 -1.08 11.95 1.39
C PHE A 249 -2.49 11.86 1.96
N VAL A 250 -3.40 11.25 1.23
CA VAL A 250 -4.73 10.87 1.71
C VAL A 250 -4.85 9.37 1.52
N MET A 251 -4.93 8.64 2.63
CA MET A 251 -5.13 7.20 2.64
C MET A 251 -6.62 6.93 2.85
N LEU A 252 -7.22 6.11 2.01
CA LEU A 252 -8.65 5.83 2.02
C LEU A 252 -8.91 4.34 2.11
N ASP A 253 -9.89 3.98 2.91
CA ASP A 253 -10.61 2.73 2.78
C ASP A 253 -11.53 2.83 1.56
N ASP A 254 -11.22 2.08 0.53
CA ASP A 254 -12.03 2.02 -0.69
C ASP A 254 -12.68 0.65 -0.90
N VAL A 255 -12.74 -0.15 0.16
CA VAL A 255 -13.40 -1.45 0.17
C VAL A 255 -14.76 -1.34 0.84
N VAL A 256 -15.82 -1.29 0.06
CA VAL A 256 -17.18 -1.31 0.59
C VAL A 256 -17.62 -2.74 0.82
N TYR A 257 -17.64 -3.16 2.09
CA TYR A 257 -18.04 -4.51 2.48
C TYR A 257 -19.55 -4.72 2.37
N GLN A 258 -19.96 -5.83 1.77
CA GLN A 258 -21.37 -6.17 1.48
C GLN A 258 -21.71 -7.54 2.07
N PRO A 259 -21.92 -7.65 3.41
CA PRO A 259 -22.12 -8.94 4.05
C PRO A 259 -23.26 -9.72 3.43
N GLY A 260 -23.00 -11.00 3.11
CA GLY A 260 -23.97 -11.91 2.52
C GLY A 260 -24.18 -11.76 1.01
N GLN A 261 -23.48 -10.86 0.33
CA GLN A 261 -23.43 -10.77 -1.13
C GLN A 261 -22.30 -11.63 -1.73
N LYS A 262 -22.28 -11.76 -3.07
CA LYS A 262 -21.19 -12.39 -3.83
C LYS A 262 -20.90 -11.55 -5.09
N PRO A 263 -19.74 -10.90 -5.20
CA PRO A 263 -18.70 -10.77 -4.17
C PRO A 263 -19.22 -10.03 -2.93
N ASP A 264 -18.57 -10.27 -1.80
CA ASP A 264 -18.93 -9.66 -0.52
C ASP A 264 -18.31 -8.26 -0.32
N TYR A 265 -17.68 -7.71 -1.33
CA TYR A 265 -17.23 -6.32 -1.39
C TYR A 265 -17.24 -5.76 -2.81
N ILE A 266 -17.15 -4.44 -2.91
CA ILE A 266 -16.94 -3.69 -4.14
C ILE A 266 -16.06 -2.46 -3.82
N GLY A 267 -15.26 -2.02 -4.78
CA GLY A 267 -14.56 -0.75 -4.68
C GLY A 267 -15.53 0.44 -4.61
N GLY A 268 -15.27 1.40 -3.74
CA GLY A 268 -16.13 2.56 -3.55
C GLY A 268 -15.78 3.32 -2.27
N LEU A 269 -16.51 4.38 -2.00
CA LEU A 269 -16.36 5.21 -0.81
C LEU A 269 -17.68 5.41 -0.10
N ARG A 270 -17.64 5.52 1.22
CA ARG A 270 -18.79 5.85 2.06
C ARG A 270 -19.04 7.36 2.13
N GLU A 271 -20.25 7.76 2.51
CA GLU A 271 -20.61 9.16 2.67
C GLU A 271 -19.81 9.89 3.75
N ASP A 272 -19.43 9.21 4.83
CA ASP A 272 -18.59 9.78 5.88
C ASP A 272 -17.18 10.11 5.37
N GLN A 273 -16.62 9.28 4.50
CA GLN A 273 -15.33 9.54 3.86
C GLN A 273 -15.40 10.73 2.90
N PHE A 274 -16.50 10.87 2.13
CA PHE A 274 -16.72 12.07 1.32
C PHE A 274 -16.85 13.32 2.18
N ALA A 275 -17.52 13.25 3.34
CA ALA A 275 -17.60 14.38 4.26
C ALA A 275 -16.22 14.81 4.78
N PHE A 276 -15.34 13.86 5.09
CA PHE A 276 -13.93 14.14 5.44
C PHE A 276 -13.18 14.76 4.26
N LEU A 277 -13.26 14.15 3.06
CA LEU A 277 -12.56 14.61 1.86
C LEU A 277 -12.93 16.04 1.49
N GLU A 278 -14.22 16.39 1.49
CA GLU A 278 -14.71 17.72 1.19
C GLU A 278 -14.11 18.76 2.15
N ARG A 279 -14.12 18.47 3.47
CA ARG A 279 -13.55 19.36 4.48
C ARG A 279 -12.03 19.48 4.38
N TYR A 280 -11.34 18.36 4.18
CA TYR A 280 -9.88 18.34 4.10
C TYR A 280 -9.39 19.06 2.84
N LEU A 281 -9.92 18.71 1.67
CA LEU A 281 -9.48 19.24 0.39
C LEU A 281 -9.79 20.73 0.21
N ALA A 282 -10.87 21.24 0.85
CA ALA A 282 -11.17 22.68 0.85
C ALA A 282 -10.04 23.54 1.47
N GLY A 283 -9.31 22.98 2.44
CA GLY A 283 -8.18 23.66 3.10
C GLY A 283 -6.80 23.10 2.73
N ALA A 284 -6.72 22.13 1.82
CA ALA A 284 -5.46 21.52 1.43
C ALA A 284 -4.64 22.43 0.49
N ARG A 285 -3.32 22.37 0.64
CA ARG A 285 -2.41 23.15 -0.22
C ARG A 285 -2.38 22.54 -1.62
N LYS A 286 -2.38 23.44 -2.64
CA LYS A 286 -2.38 23.05 -4.07
C LYS A 286 -1.01 23.22 -4.73
N ASP A 287 0.01 23.66 -4.00
CA ASP A 287 1.37 23.93 -4.48
C ASP A 287 2.32 22.72 -4.37
N ARG A 288 1.81 21.57 -3.96
CA ARG A 288 2.54 20.31 -3.78
C ARG A 288 1.82 19.15 -4.46
N LEU A 289 2.44 17.98 -4.49
CA LEU A 289 1.78 16.76 -4.95
C LEU A 289 0.69 16.33 -3.95
N LEU A 290 -0.49 15.98 -4.45
CA LEU A 290 -1.53 15.28 -3.70
C LEU A 290 -1.50 13.81 -4.11
N VAL A 291 -1.22 12.92 -3.16
CA VAL A 291 -1.20 11.47 -3.35
C VAL A 291 -2.45 10.88 -2.70
N ILE A 292 -3.22 10.13 -3.45
CA ILE A 292 -4.34 9.34 -2.96
C ILE A 292 -3.91 7.88 -2.95
N GLY A 293 -3.82 7.27 -1.77
CA GLY A 293 -3.48 5.86 -1.58
C GLY A 293 -4.73 5.06 -1.24
N VAL A 294 -5.03 4.04 -2.06
CA VAL A 294 -6.17 3.14 -1.94
C VAL A 294 -5.72 1.70 -2.16
N HIS A 295 -6.64 0.75 -1.99
CA HIS A 295 -6.37 -0.65 -2.33
C HIS A 295 -6.91 -1.02 -3.71
N ILE A 296 -8.22 -0.88 -3.94
CA ILE A 296 -8.86 -1.26 -5.20
C ILE A 296 -8.62 -0.19 -6.27
N PRO A 297 -8.16 -0.56 -7.47
CA PRO A 297 -7.90 0.44 -8.52
C PRO A 297 -9.19 1.10 -9.01
N PHE A 298 -9.08 2.35 -9.43
CA PHE A 298 -10.19 3.13 -9.97
C PHE A 298 -10.60 2.72 -11.39
N PHE A 299 -9.76 1.98 -12.12
CA PHE A 299 -10.15 1.38 -13.40
C PHE A 299 -10.85 0.03 -13.19
N ASP A 300 -11.72 -0.35 -14.14
CA ASP A 300 -12.37 -1.67 -14.10
C ASP A 300 -11.34 -2.78 -14.37
N ALA A 301 -10.97 -3.52 -13.33
CA ALA A 301 -9.99 -4.60 -13.39
C ALA A 301 -10.51 -5.83 -14.16
N ALA A 302 -11.83 -6.02 -14.24
CA ALA A 302 -12.48 -7.12 -14.96
C ALA A 302 -13.31 -6.58 -16.14
N PRO A 303 -13.06 -7.03 -17.38
CA PRO A 303 -13.80 -6.55 -18.54
C PRO A 303 -15.32 -6.73 -18.41
N GLY A 304 -16.07 -5.66 -18.61
CA GLY A 304 -17.53 -5.67 -18.60
C GLY A 304 -18.18 -5.82 -17.22
N ARG A 305 -17.41 -5.72 -16.15
CA ARG A 305 -17.90 -5.72 -14.77
C ARG A 305 -17.36 -4.49 -14.03
N GLU A 306 -18.26 -3.76 -13.38
CA GLU A 306 -17.89 -2.69 -12.47
C GLU A 306 -17.19 -3.28 -11.24
N THR A 307 -15.92 -2.93 -11.05
CA THR A 307 -15.12 -3.36 -9.90
C THR A 307 -14.96 -2.24 -8.89
N PHE A 308 -15.17 -0.99 -9.31
CA PHE A 308 -15.23 0.19 -8.48
C PHE A 308 -16.51 0.99 -8.83
N ARG A 309 -17.27 1.42 -7.82
CA ARG A 309 -18.50 2.21 -8.03
C ARG A 309 -18.20 3.48 -8.83
N ARG A 310 -18.73 3.56 -10.04
CA ARG A 310 -18.49 4.69 -10.95
C ARG A 310 -18.90 6.03 -10.34
N SER A 311 -20.06 6.06 -9.66
CA SER A 311 -20.55 7.28 -9.00
C SER A 311 -19.55 7.83 -7.98
N ASP A 312 -18.91 6.96 -7.21
CA ASP A 312 -17.99 7.33 -6.16
C ASP A 312 -16.66 7.79 -6.76
N ARG A 313 -16.16 7.09 -7.80
CA ARG A 313 -15.00 7.50 -8.58
C ARG A 313 -15.20 8.90 -9.20
N GLU A 314 -16.32 9.12 -9.90
CA GLU A 314 -16.62 10.41 -10.53
C GLU A 314 -16.73 11.54 -9.50
N ARG A 315 -17.34 11.27 -8.33
CA ARG A 315 -17.42 12.24 -7.23
C ARG A 315 -16.04 12.56 -6.65
N LEU A 316 -15.20 11.56 -6.41
CA LEU A 316 -13.81 11.77 -5.97
C LEU A 316 -13.03 12.58 -7.00
N PHE A 317 -13.11 12.22 -8.27
CA PHE A 317 -12.42 12.93 -9.35
C PHE A 317 -12.88 14.40 -9.46
N ALA A 318 -14.15 14.68 -9.23
CA ALA A 318 -14.66 16.04 -9.17
C ALA A 318 -14.05 16.87 -8.03
N LEU A 319 -13.79 16.26 -6.87
CA LEU A 319 -13.11 16.93 -5.74
C LEU A 319 -11.62 17.19 -6.02
N LEU A 320 -10.98 16.33 -6.81
CA LEU A 320 -9.55 16.40 -7.10
C LEU A 320 -9.21 17.32 -8.29
N ARG A 321 -10.16 17.62 -9.17
CA ARG A 321 -9.91 18.29 -10.46
C ARG A 321 -9.18 19.63 -10.38
N ASP A 322 -9.30 20.36 -9.26
CA ASP A 322 -8.70 21.67 -9.06
C ASP A 322 -7.27 21.58 -8.48
N PHE A 323 -6.76 20.40 -8.24
CA PHE A 323 -5.39 20.16 -7.82
C PHE A 323 -4.49 19.99 -9.05
N PRO A 324 -3.45 20.80 -9.21
CA PRO A 324 -2.63 20.78 -10.43
C PRO A 324 -1.73 19.53 -10.53
N ARG A 325 -1.50 18.85 -9.40
CA ARG A 325 -0.66 17.65 -9.32
C ARG A 325 -1.31 16.62 -8.40
N VAL A 326 -1.84 15.56 -9.00
CA VAL A 326 -2.46 14.43 -8.28
C VAL A 326 -1.82 13.15 -8.79
N LEU A 327 -1.54 12.23 -7.89
CA LEU A 327 -1.12 10.86 -8.18
C LEU A 327 -2.02 9.90 -7.40
N LEU A 328 -2.62 8.95 -8.11
CA LEU A 328 -3.35 7.84 -7.51
C LEU A 328 -2.43 6.63 -7.41
N LEU A 329 -2.41 5.99 -6.23
CA LEU A 329 -1.68 4.74 -5.97
C LEU A 329 -2.67 3.68 -5.53
N SER A 330 -2.71 2.55 -6.21
CA SER A 330 -3.57 1.40 -5.90
C SER A 330 -2.78 0.09 -5.88
N GLY A 331 -3.36 -0.98 -5.34
CA GLY A 331 -2.83 -2.35 -5.26
C GLY A 331 -3.79 -3.36 -5.86
N HIS A 332 -4.11 -4.44 -5.11
CA HIS A 332 -5.18 -5.42 -5.35
C HIS A 332 -4.98 -6.34 -6.56
N GLY A 333 -4.52 -5.81 -7.69
CA GLY A 333 -4.48 -6.56 -8.94
C GLY A 333 -3.35 -7.59 -9.05
N HIS A 334 -2.34 -7.53 -8.18
CA HIS A 334 -1.09 -8.31 -8.27
C HIS A 334 -0.47 -8.23 -9.67
N ILE A 335 -0.50 -7.03 -10.26
CA ILE A 335 0.07 -6.71 -11.57
C ILE A 335 0.68 -5.30 -11.52
N GLN A 336 1.54 -4.99 -12.49
CA GLN A 336 2.02 -3.63 -12.71
C GLN A 336 1.18 -2.94 -13.78
N ARG A 337 0.66 -1.76 -13.50
CA ARG A 337 -0.09 -1.02 -14.51
C ARG A 337 -0.07 0.49 -14.28
N HIS A 338 0.18 1.25 -15.35
CA HIS A 338 -0.05 2.67 -15.41
C HIS A 338 -1.34 2.96 -16.18
N VAL A 339 -2.22 3.75 -15.60
CA VAL A 339 -3.49 4.20 -16.20
C VAL A 339 -3.54 5.72 -16.15
N TYR A 340 -4.03 6.33 -17.23
CA TYR A 340 -4.23 7.77 -17.33
C TYR A 340 -5.70 8.04 -17.58
N HIS A 341 -6.42 8.36 -16.52
CA HIS A 341 -7.86 8.64 -16.58
C HIS A 341 -8.13 9.94 -17.33
N ASP A 342 -9.15 9.89 -18.15
CA ASP A 342 -9.64 11.02 -18.94
C ASP A 342 -11.16 11.25 -18.78
N ALA A 343 -11.77 12.02 -19.66
CA ALA A 343 -13.19 12.33 -19.61
C ALA A 343 -14.10 11.09 -19.76
N GLN A 344 -13.59 9.99 -20.35
CA GLN A 344 -14.36 8.74 -20.47
C GLN A 344 -14.47 8.03 -19.11
N ASP A 345 -13.48 8.23 -18.24
CA ASP A 345 -13.46 7.71 -16.87
C ASP A 345 -14.10 8.68 -15.85
N GLY A 346 -14.61 9.84 -16.31
CA GLY A 346 -15.18 10.88 -15.46
C GLY A 346 -14.16 11.90 -14.94
N TRP A 347 -12.91 11.88 -15.42
CA TRP A 347 -11.92 12.89 -15.07
C TRP A 347 -12.01 14.10 -15.98
N HIS A 348 -12.18 15.31 -15.40
CA HIS A 348 -12.31 16.57 -16.12
C HIS A 348 -11.26 17.61 -15.70
N GLY A 349 -10.08 17.16 -15.26
CA GLY A 349 -8.94 18.02 -14.96
C GLY A 349 -8.19 18.48 -16.22
N ALA A 350 -7.18 19.35 -16.03
CA ALA A 350 -6.45 19.97 -17.15
C ALA A 350 -5.52 19.00 -17.92
N ALA A 351 -5.09 17.92 -17.29
CA ALA A 351 -4.28 16.86 -17.87
C ALA A 351 -4.83 15.51 -17.41
N PRO A 352 -4.54 14.39 -18.10
CA PRO A 352 -4.93 13.07 -17.65
C PRO A 352 -4.46 12.78 -16.22
N LEU A 353 -5.30 12.13 -15.41
CA LEU A 353 -5.01 11.77 -14.04
C LEU A 353 -4.27 10.44 -14.01
N HIS A 354 -3.04 10.46 -13.51
CA HIS A 354 -2.23 9.25 -13.44
C HIS A 354 -2.59 8.40 -12.24
N GLU A 355 -2.91 7.14 -12.49
CA GLU A 355 -2.99 6.06 -11.51
C GLU A 355 -1.88 5.06 -11.78
N TYR A 356 -1.13 4.71 -10.73
CA TYR A 356 -0.18 3.61 -10.75
C TYR A 356 -0.70 2.49 -9.86
N ASN A 357 -1.12 1.38 -10.50
CA ASN A 357 -1.42 0.14 -9.82
C ASN A 357 -0.11 -0.59 -9.54
N VAL A 358 0.27 -0.60 -8.28
CA VAL A 358 1.56 -1.06 -7.78
C VAL A 358 1.56 -2.58 -7.69
N GLY A 359 2.60 -3.21 -8.17
CA GLY A 359 2.76 -4.66 -8.06
C GLY A 359 2.84 -5.16 -6.62
N ALA A 360 2.43 -6.39 -6.41
CA ALA A 360 2.33 -7.01 -5.11
C ALA A 360 3.70 -7.37 -4.50
N ALA A 361 3.89 -7.05 -3.24
CA ALA A 361 5.06 -7.48 -2.49
C ALA A 361 5.11 -9.01 -2.29
N CYS A 362 3.93 -9.66 -2.22
CA CYS A 362 3.82 -11.11 -2.17
C CYS A 362 3.91 -11.78 -3.56
N GLY A 363 3.99 -11.00 -4.66
CA GLY A 363 3.82 -11.54 -6.00
C GLY A 363 2.46 -12.21 -6.16
N ALA A 364 2.42 -13.51 -6.46
CA ALA A 364 1.20 -14.30 -6.39
C ALA A 364 1.19 -15.12 -5.10
N PHE A 365 0.83 -14.47 -3.98
CA PHE A 365 0.58 -15.13 -2.69
C PHE A 365 1.74 -15.95 -2.14
N TRP A 366 2.99 -15.51 -2.29
CA TRP A 366 4.19 -16.21 -1.84
C TRP A 366 4.28 -17.64 -2.42
N SER A 367 3.85 -17.82 -3.68
CA SER A 367 3.84 -19.10 -4.37
C SER A 367 4.96 -19.22 -5.41
N GLY A 368 5.17 -20.41 -5.93
CA GLY A 368 6.18 -20.73 -6.92
C GLY A 368 7.33 -21.58 -6.38
N ILE A 369 8.29 -21.86 -7.26
CA ILE A 369 9.43 -22.72 -6.90
C ILE A 369 10.33 -22.02 -5.88
N LYS A 370 10.73 -22.75 -4.84
CA LYS A 370 11.61 -22.24 -3.81
C LYS A 370 13.07 -22.22 -4.26
N ASP A 371 13.76 -21.16 -3.87
CA ASP A 371 15.20 -21.02 -4.03
C ASP A 371 16.00 -21.84 -2.98
N ALA A 372 17.32 -21.72 -3.00
CA ALA A 372 18.20 -22.40 -2.05
C ALA A 372 17.99 -21.96 -0.59
N GLN A 373 17.39 -20.80 -0.35
CA GLN A 373 17.04 -20.28 0.97
C GLN A 373 15.62 -20.69 1.38
N GLY A 374 14.90 -21.41 0.53
CA GLY A 374 13.52 -21.87 0.76
C GLY A 374 12.47 -20.79 0.58
N ILE A 375 12.79 -19.67 -0.11
CA ILE A 375 11.84 -18.59 -0.39
C ILE A 375 11.24 -18.80 -1.78
N PRO A 376 9.90 -18.70 -1.97
CA PRO A 376 9.26 -18.85 -3.27
C PRO A 376 9.69 -17.77 -4.25
N ALA A 377 9.69 -18.07 -5.54
CA ALA A 377 10.00 -17.11 -6.60
C ALA A 377 8.97 -15.98 -6.74
N ALA A 378 7.77 -16.18 -6.24
CA ALA A 378 6.69 -15.19 -6.05
C ALA A 378 6.51 -14.21 -7.23
N THR A 379 6.43 -14.74 -8.45
CA THR A 379 6.18 -13.96 -9.67
C THR A 379 4.69 -13.60 -9.77
N MET A 380 4.35 -12.39 -10.18
CA MET A 380 2.97 -11.97 -10.47
C MET A 380 2.43 -12.59 -11.76
N ALA A 381 1.11 -12.60 -11.95
CA ALA A 381 0.46 -13.23 -13.11
C ALA A 381 0.85 -12.57 -14.47
N ASP A 382 1.26 -11.31 -14.48
CA ASP A 382 1.78 -10.59 -15.64
C ASP A 382 3.27 -10.88 -15.94
N GLY A 383 3.91 -11.75 -15.14
CA GLY A 383 5.33 -12.12 -15.28
C GLY A 383 6.30 -11.19 -14.56
N THR A 384 5.82 -10.17 -13.85
CA THR A 384 6.68 -9.29 -13.06
C THR A 384 7.11 -10.01 -11.76
N PRO A 385 8.39 -9.99 -11.38
CA PRO A 385 8.81 -10.47 -10.07
C PRO A 385 8.17 -9.64 -8.93
N ASN A 386 7.91 -10.26 -7.78
CA ASN A 386 7.51 -9.53 -6.59
C ASN A 386 8.52 -8.46 -6.18
N GLY A 387 8.08 -7.47 -5.41
CA GLY A 387 8.96 -6.36 -5.03
C GLY A 387 8.22 -5.21 -4.36
N TYR A 388 8.73 -4.01 -4.58
CA TYR A 388 8.15 -2.79 -4.05
C TYR A 388 8.40 -1.60 -5.00
N ALA A 389 7.56 -0.58 -4.90
CA ALA A 389 7.79 0.66 -5.61
C ALA A 389 8.47 1.72 -4.72
N ARG A 390 9.12 2.69 -5.36
CA ARG A 390 9.56 3.94 -4.73
C ARG A 390 8.92 5.13 -5.43
N LEU A 391 8.51 6.09 -4.63
CA LEU A 391 8.01 7.39 -5.06
C LEU A 391 8.95 8.47 -4.55
N GLY A 392 9.70 9.09 -5.44
CA GLY A 392 10.48 10.30 -5.16
C GLY A 392 9.67 11.55 -5.51
N VAL A 393 9.53 12.50 -4.59
CA VAL A 393 8.83 13.76 -4.83
C VAL A 393 9.78 14.92 -4.65
N SER A 394 9.91 15.77 -5.65
CA SER A 394 10.70 16.99 -5.58
C SER A 394 9.88 18.15 -4.97
N VAL A 395 10.57 19.19 -4.55
CA VAL A 395 9.99 20.35 -3.85
C VAL A 395 8.86 21.02 -4.60
N ASP A 396 8.93 21.02 -5.92
CA ASP A 396 7.92 21.58 -6.82
C ASP A 396 6.72 20.65 -7.05
N GLY A 397 6.69 19.49 -6.38
CA GLY A 397 5.64 18.48 -6.50
C GLY A 397 5.75 17.60 -7.75
N ALA A 398 6.84 17.69 -8.52
CA ALA A 398 7.13 16.70 -9.54
C ALA A 398 7.53 15.38 -8.88
N TYR A 399 7.15 14.25 -9.50
CA TYR A 399 7.42 12.94 -8.91
C TYR A 399 8.12 12.01 -9.89
N ARG A 400 8.74 10.97 -9.32
CA ARG A 400 9.39 9.87 -10.02
C ARG A 400 8.91 8.56 -9.40
N LEU A 401 8.65 7.58 -10.23
CA LEU A 401 8.29 6.22 -9.81
C LEU A 401 9.36 5.24 -10.26
N SER A 402 9.58 4.20 -9.47
CA SER A 402 10.41 3.07 -9.83
C SER A 402 9.91 1.79 -9.19
N TRP A 403 10.04 0.67 -9.92
CA TRP A 403 9.83 -0.67 -9.38
C TRP A 403 11.15 -1.30 -8.99
N HIS A 404 11.17 -2.00 -7.88
CA HIS A 404 12.33 -2.69 -7.34
C HIS A 404 11.97 -4.16 -7.10
N PRO A 405 12.30 -5.06 -8.05
CA PRO A 405 12.17 -6.50 -7.81
C PRO A 405 12.90 -6.91 -6.54
N ALA A 406 12.25 -7.70 -5.69
CA ALA A 406 12.83 -8.19 -4.44
C ALA A 406 14.12 -8.96 -4.70
N ARG A 407 14.08 -9.80 -5.73
CA ARG A 407 15.23 -10.52 -6.24
C ARG A 407 15.24 -10.49 -7.76
N LEU A 408 16.40 -10.28 -8.34
CA LEU A 408 16.59 -10.54 -9.76
C LEU A 408 16.57 -12.05 -9.93
N GLN A 409 15.69 -12.54 -10.77
CA GLN A 409 15.66 -13.96 -11.11
C GLN A 409 17.05 -14.40 -11.54
N ALA A 410 17.49 -15.58 -11.11
CA ALA A 410 18.80 -16.17 -11.46
C ALA A 410 18.99 -16.42 -12.98
N MET A 411 18.00 -16.05 -13.78
CA MET A 411 18.08 -16.08 -15.25
C MET A 411 18.91 -14.90 -15.73
N ALA A 412 19.94 -15.20 -16.53
CA ALA A 412 20.95 -14.26 -17.04
C ALA A 412 20.39 -13.06 -17.86
N ALA A 413 19.09 -12.97 -18.06
CA ALA A 413 18.43 -11.99 -18.90
C ALA A 413 17.50 -11.04 -18.13
N SER A 414 17.55 -11.01 -16.78
CA SER A 414 16.73 -10.11 -15.95
C SER A 414 17.56 -8.98 -15.37
N THR A 415 16.97 -7.78 -15.37
CA THR A 415 17.51 -6.57 -14.74
C THR A 415 16.47 -5.96 -13.78
N GLN A 416 16.80 -4.84 -13.14
CA GLN A 416 15.84 -4.08 -12.33
C GLN A 416 14.64 -3.59 -13.15
N ALA A 417 14.83 -3.29 -14.44
CA ALA A 417 13.81 -2.67 -15.28
C ALA A 417 12.99 -3.64 -16.12
N MET A 418 13.57 -4.82 -16.47
CA MET A 418 12.90 -5.75 -17.38
C MET A 418 13.48 -7.16 -17.32
N SER A 419 12.69 -8.13 -17.77
CA SER A 419 13.13 -9.49 -18.10
C SER A 419 13.02 -9.76 -19.59
N LEU A 420 13.95 -10.55 -20.14
CA LEU A 420 13.96 -10.95 -21.55
C LEU A 420 13.73 -12.44 -21.69
N HIS A 421 12.94 -12.81 -22.70
CA HIS A 421 12.77 -14.19 -23.12
C HIS A 421 13.01 -14.34 -24.62
N ALA A 422 13.86 -15.29 -25.01
CA ALA A 422 14.12 -15.65 -26.41
C ALA A 422 14.37 -17.16 -26.54
N PRO A 423 14.04 -17.79 -27.70
CA PRO A 423 14.43 -19.17 -27.97
C PRO A 423 15.96 -19.31 -27.89
N ARG A 424 16.45 -20.34 -27.20
CA ARG A 424 17.89 -20.56 -27.06
C ARG A 424 18.57 -20.93 -28.39
N THR A 425 17.87 -21.67 -29.26
CA THR A 425 18.41 -22.14 -30.53
C THR A 425 17.33 -22.12 -31.60
N LEU A 426 17.68 -21.61 -32.80
CA LEU A 426 16.84 -21.58 -33.98
C LEU A 426 17.58 -22.18 -35.16
N ARG A 427 16.83 -22.78 -36.08
CA ARG A 427 17.39 -23.23 -37.36
C ARG A 427 17.67 -22.02 -38.27
N ARG A 428 18.88 -21.94 -38.85
CA ARG A 428 19.19 -20.92 -39.83
C ARG A 428 18.28 -21.07 -41.07
N GLY A 429 17.77 -19.95 -41.56
CA GLY A 429 16.82 -19.91 -42.66
C GLY A 429 15.41 -20.40 -42.30
N ALA A 430 15.08 -20.61 -41.02
CA ALA A 430 13.70 -20.88 -40.64
C ALA A 430 12.81 -19.65 -40.90
N TYR A 431 11.50 -19.90 -41.10
CA TYR A 431 10.53 -18.81 -41.21
C TYR A 431 10.64 -17.87 -40.00
N PRO A 432 10.70 -16.52 -40.19
CA PRO A 432 10.98 -15.58 -39.13
C PRO A 432 9.74 -15.32 -38.23
N ALA A 433 9.20 -16.40 -37.65
CA ALA A 433 8.05 -16.34 -36.73
C ALA A 433 8.47 -16.22 -35.25
N PHE A 434 9.77 -16.41 -34.94
CA PHE A 434 10.29 -16.40 -33.60
C PHE A 434 10.61 -14.98 -33.15
N GLY A 435 10.51 -14.72 -31.84
CA GLY A 435 10.72 -13.39 -31.29
C GLY A 435 11.51 -13.39 -29.99
N VAL A 436 12.14 -12.25 -29.70
CA VAL A 436 12.51 -11.85 -28.35
C VAL A 436 11.34 -11.11 -27.70
N TYR A 437 11.10 -11.38 -26.46
CA TYR A 437 10.10 -10.72 -25.64
C TYR A 437 10.80 -9.95 -24.52
N ALA A 438 10.32 -8.75 -24.25
CA ALA A 438 10.76 -7.92 -23.14
C ALA A 438 9.56 -7.58 -22.27
N ASN A 439 9.56 -8.06 -21.03
CA ASN A 439 8.61 -7.67 -19.99
C ASN A 439 9.22 -6.48 -19.26
N VAL A 440 8.76 -5.26 -19.57
CA VAL A 440 9.29 -3.99 -19.08
C VAL A 440 8.41 -3.51 -17.91
N TYR A 441 8.87 -3.70 -16.67
CA TYR A 441 8.03 -3.60 -15.47
C TYR A 441 7.34 -2.25 -15.27
N MET A 442 7.99 -1.13 -15.65
CA MET A 442 7.41 0.22 -15.62
C MET A 442 6.95 0.71 -16.99
N GLY A 443 6.76 -0.22 -17.95
CA GLY A 443 6.36 0.11 -19.31
C GLY A 443 4.94 0.68 -19.38
N GLN A 444 4.79 1.74 -20.17
CA GLN A 444 3.54 2.44 -20.44
C GLN A 444 3.11 2.27 -21.89
N ASP A 445 1.90 2.70 -22.22
CA ASP A 445 1.33 2.54 -23.57
C ASP A 445 2.17 3.20 -24.67
N ASP A 446 2.85 4.29 -24.36
CA ASP A 446 3.68 5.10 -25.24
C ASP A 446 5.19 4.79 -25.12
N SER A 447 5.58 3.83 -24.27
CA SER A 447 6.99 3.48 -24.08
C SER A 447 7.64 3.00 -25.37
N GLN A 448 8.77 3.60 -25.71
CA GLN A 448 9.57 3.22 -26.87
C GLN A 448 10.57 2.15 -26.46
N VAL A 449 10.30 0.91 -26.88
CA VAL A 449 11.16 -0.25 -26.63
C VAL A 449 11.78 -0.70 -27.94
N GLU A 450 13.10 -0.82 -27.96
CA GLU A 450 13.87 -1.18 -29.15
C GLU A 450 14.82 -2.35 -28.85
N PHE A 451 15.15 -3.11 -29.87
CA PHE A 451 16.15 -4.18 -29.77
C PHE A 451 17.15 -4.09 -30.92
N ARG A 452 18.30 -4.70 -30.73
CA ARG A 452 19.29 -4.94 -31.80
C ARG A 452 19.93 -6.32 -31.65
N ILE A 453 20.45 -6.82 -32.75
CA ILE A 453 21.20 -8.07 -32.79
C ILE A 453 22.67 -7.70 -33.04
N ASP A 454 23.54 -8.22 -32.19
CA ASP A 454 24.97 -7.91 -32.18
C ASP A 454 25.23 -6.39 -32.14
N ASP A 455 25.98 -5.86 -33.09
CA ASP A 455 26.25 -4.43 -33.21
C ASP A 455 25.42 -3.76 -34.32
N GLY A 456 24.29 -4.39 -34.73
CA GLY A 456 23.39 -3.88 -35.74
C GLY A 456 22.60 -2.65 -35.32
N ALA A 457 21.77 -2.14 -36.23
CA ALA A 457 20.88 -1.02 -35.96
C ALA A 457 19.77 -1.38 -34.96
N TRP A 458 19.36 -0.40 -34.18
CA TRP A 458 18.19 -0.51 -33.31
C TRP A 458 16.91 -0.62 -34.14
N ALA A 459 16.02 -1.53 -33.80
CA ALA A 459 14.71 -1.74 -34.40
C ALA A 459 13.61 -1.69 -33.32
N PRO A 460 12.45 -1.11 -33.62
CA PRO A 460 11.38 -1.01 -32.64
C PRO A 460 10.77 -2.39 -32.32
N MET A 461 10.41 -2.59 -31.05
CA MET A 461 9.58 -3.69 -30.59
C MET A 461 8.12 -3.27 -30.55
N ARG A 462 7.21 -4.21 -30.74
CA ARG A 462 5.77 -3.96 -30.66
C ARG A 462 5.22 -4.46 -29.34
N ARG A 463 4.49 -3.61 -28.62
CA ARG A 463 3.70 -4.01 -27.46
C ARG A 463 2.61 -5.01 -27.86
N ILE A 464 2.43 -6.03 -27.05
CA ILE A 464 1.45 -7.11 -27.30
C ILE A 464 0.72 -7.48 -26.00
N PRO A 465 -0.61 -7.61 -26.01
CA PRO A 465 -1.39 -8.08 -24.86
C PRO A 465 -1.35 -9.62 -24.81
N LYS A 466 -0.24 -10.18 -24.35
CA LYS A 466 -0.04 -11.63 -24.21
C LYS A 466 0.59 -11.96 -22.87
N GLN A 467 0.47 -13.22 -22.51
CA GLN A 467 1.13 -13.78 -21.33
C GLN A 467 2.66 -13.75 -21.51
N ASP A 468 3.36 -13.55 -20.40
CA ASP A 468 4.82 -13.63 -20.36
C ASP A 468 5.29 -15.05 -20.73
N PRO A 469 6.16 -15.22 -21.73
CA PRO A 469 6.60 -16.55 -22.18
C PRO A 469 7.43 -17.31 -21.13
N ALA A 470 8.13 -16.61 -20.23
CA ALA A 470 8.90 -17.27 -19.18
C ALA A 470 7.97 -17.87 -18.13
N LEU A 471 6.92 -17.14 -17.75
CA LEU A 471 5.90 -17.63 -16.81
C LEU A 471 5.06 -18.76 -17.45
N LEU A 472 4.69 -18.67 -18.75
CA LEU A 472 4.06 -19.78 -19.47
C LEU A 472 4.93 -21.05 -19.48
N ALA A 473 6.24 -20.90 -19.67
CA ALA A 473 7.15 -22.04 -19.61
C ALA A 473 7.25 -22.63 -18.20
N GLU A 474 7.09 -21.81 -17.17
CA GLU A 474 7.03 -22.26 -15.77
C GLU A 474 5.72 -22.99 -15.48
N ASN A 475 4.58 -22.46 -15.92
CA ASN A 475 3.28 -23.14 -15.80
C ASN A 475 3.31 -24.52 -16.48
N ALA A 476 3.89 -24.64 -17.67
CA ALA A 476 4.03 -25.92 -18.35
C ALA A 476 4.88 -26.93 -17.55
N ARG A 477 5.96 -26.47 -16.90
CA ARG A 477 6.76 -27.35 -16.02
C ARG A 477 6.00 -27.76 -14.77
N ASP A 478 5.16 -26.88 -14.22
CA ASP A 478 4.29 -27.20 -13.08
C ASP A 478 3.21 -28.23 -13.47
N ASP A 479 2.65 -28.12 -14.69
CA ASP A 479 1.67 -29.06 -15.23
C ASP A 479 2.25 -30.47 -15.47
N GLU A 480 3.49 -30.54 -15.93
CA GLU A 480 4.19 -31.81 -16.16
C GLU A 480 4.77 -32.45 -14.88
N ALA A 481 4.81 -31.71 -13.77
CA ALA A 481 5.42 -32.20 -12.54
C ALA A 481 4.55 -33.26 -11.84
N ALA A 482 5.16 -34.40 -11.48
CA ALA A 482 4.49 -35.46 -10.72
C ALA A 482 4.26 -35.10 -9.23
N SER A 483 4.84 -34.00 -8.74
CA SER A 483 4.70 -33.46 -7.37
C SER A 483 4.95 -31.96 -7.39
N LEU A 484 4.57 -31.25 -6.33
CA LEU A 484 4.86 -29.81 -6.20
C LEU A 484 6.36 -29.55 -6.30
N ARG A 485 6.74 -28.58 -7.12
CA ARG A 485 8.12 -28.19 -7.39
C ARG A 485 8.69 -27.17 -6.41
N GLY A 486 7.97 -26.87 -5.38
CA GLY A 486 8.33 -25.93 -4.33
C GLY A 486 7.29 -25.92 -3.26
N TYR A 487 6.84 -24.73 -2.86
CA TYR A 487 5.77 -24.57 -1.88
C TYR A 487 4.39 -24.74 -2.53
N ASP A 488 4.18 -24.10 -3.66
CA ASP A 488 2.95 -24.12 -4.45
C ASP A 488 3.27 -23.88 -5.92
N ARG A 489 2.27 -23.99 -6.79
CA ARG A 489 2.42 -23.65 -8.22
C ARG A 489 2.69 -22.17 -8.41
N SER A 490 3.39 -21.84 -9.50
CA SER A 490 3.42 -20.48 -10.03
C SER A 490 2.01 -20.02 -10.44
N PRO A 491 1.70 -18.72 -10.40
CA PRO A 491 0.39 -18.25 -10.85
C PRO A 491 0.15 -18.60 -12.31
N GLU A 492 -1.12 -18.75 -12.69
CA GLU A 492 -1.49 -18.83 -14.09
C GLU A 492 -1.11 -17.54 -14.79
N ALA A 493 -0.42 -17.65 -15.94
CA ALA A 493 0.03 -16.48 -16.68
C ALA A 493 -1.13 -15.72 -17.30
N GLU A 494 -1.24 -14.43 -17.04
CA GLU A 494 -2.23 -13.52 -17.60
C GLU A 494 -1.61 -12.56 -18.62
N PRO A 495 -2.44 -11.95 -19.52
CA PRO A 495 -1.93 -10.97 -20.48
C PRO A 495 -1.31 -9.76 -19.78
N SER A 496 -0.02 -9.54 -20.01
CA SER A 496 0.72 -8.38 -19.47
C SER A 496 0.41 -7.11 -20.26
N ALA A 497 0.24 -6.00 -19.55
CA ALA A 497 0.08 -4.67 -20.13
C ALA A 497 1.42 -4.05 -20.62
N HIS A 498 2.55 -4.63 -20.23
CA HIS A 498 3.89 -4.09 -20.46
C HIS A 498 4.85 -5.14 -21.05
N LEU A 499 4.34 -5.95 -22.00
CA LEU A 499 5.11 -6.93 -22.76
C LEU A 499 5.32 -6.47 -24.20
N TRP A 500 6.57 -6.45 -24.66
CA TRP A 500 6.98 -6.12 -26.03
C TRP A 500 7.59 -7.32 -26.74
N ARG A 501 7.44 -7.34 -28.08
CA ARG A 501 7.98 -8.39 -28.93
C ARG A 501 8.76 -7.80 -30.12
N GLY A 502 10.01 -8.26 -30.31
CA GLY A 502 10.83 -8.06 -31.52
C GLY A 502 10.98 -9.36 -32.32
N SER A 503 11.04 -9.30 -33.65
CA SER A 503 11.24 -10.47 -34.50
C SER A 503 12.72 -10.80 -34.61
N LEU A 504 13.09 -12.06 -34.37
CA LEU A 504 14.47 -12.53 -34.48
C LEU A 504 14.81 -12.89 -35.92
N PRO A 505 15.89 -12.35 -36.51
CA PRO A 505 16.39 -12.79 -37.80
C PRO A 505 16.93 -14.23 -37.71
N THR A 506 16.69 -15.03 -38.77
CA THR A 506 17.16 -16.40 -38.88
C THR A 506 18.14 -16.62 -40.03
N ASP A 507 18.46 -15.57 -40.78
CA ASP A 507 19.33 -15.55 -41.96
C ASP A 507 20.76 -15.10 -41.70
N LEU A 508 21.11 -14.85 -40.44
CA LEU A 508 22.46 -14.51 -40.02
C LEU A 508 23.41 -15.72 -40.07
N ALA A 509 24.69 -15.51 -39.79
CA ALA A 509 25.69 -16.57 -39.72
C ALA A 509 25.32 -17.65 -38.70
N VAL A 510 25.80 -18.87 -38.89
CA VAL A 510 25.72 -19.91 -37.84
C VAL A 510 26.58 -19.47 -36.65
N GLY A 511 26.02 -19.52 -35.44
CA GLY A 511 26.71 -19.10 -34.23
C GLY A 511 25.77 -18.51 -33.20
N GLU A 512 26.36 -17.96 -32.17
CA GLU A 512 25.65 -17.23 -31.11
C GLU A 512 25.52 -15.76 -31.50
N HIS A 513 24.33 -15.21 -31.29
CA HIS A 513 24.00 -13.81 -31.53
C HIS A 513 23.49 -13.16 -30.26
N ARG A 514 24.04 -11.99 -29.93
CA ARG A 514 23.63 -11.18 -28.80
C ARG A 514 22.38 -10.37 -29.14
N ILE A 515 21.40 -10.38 -28.25
CA ILE A 515 20.21 -9.54 -28.31
C ILE A 515 20.37 -8.48 -27.23
N GLU A 516 20.32 -7.22 -27.61
CA GLU A 516 20.20 -6.10 -26.64
C GLU A 516 18.82 -5.48 -26.80
N VAL A 517 18.17 -5.17 -25.68
CA VAL A 517 16.91 -4.44 -25.61
C VAL A 517 17.15 -3.17 -24.81
N ARG A 518 16.55 -2.06 -25.24
CA ARG A 518 16.52 -0.82 -24.48
C ARG A 518 15.11 -0.23 -24.43
N VAL A 519 14.85 0.52 -23.36
CA VAL A 519 13.66 1.36 -23.18
C VAL A 519 14.09 2.70 -22.61
N LEU A 520 13.44 3.78 -23.04
CA LEU A 520 13.58 5.10 -22.41
C LEU A 520 12.49 5.25 -21.35
N ASP A 521 12.86 4.98 -20.10
CA ASP A 521 11.96 5.16 -18.96
C ASP A 521 11.82 6.66 -18.64
N PRO A 522 10.58 7.20 -18.43
CA PRO A 522 10.38 8.63 -18.20
C PRO A 522 11.01 9.15 -16.90
N TRP A 523 11.26 8.28 -15.94
CA TRP A 523 11.79 8.65 -14.63
C TRP A 523 13.25 8.25 -14.40
N GLN A 524 13.70 7.15 -15.04
CA GLN A 524 15.03 6.56 -14.81
C GLN A 524 15.97 6.67 -16.03
N GLY A 525 15.47 7.23 -17.14
CA GLY A 525 16.23 7.33 -18.37
C GLY A 525 16.39 6.00 -19.11
N GLU A 526 17.42 5.85 -19.92
CA GLU A 526 17.63 4.65 -20.72
C GLU A 526 17.98 3.44 -19.84
N GLN A 527 17.15 2.38 -19.94
CA GLN A 527 17.35 1.08 -19.29
C GLN A 527 17.67 0.02 -20.35
N ARG A 528 18.58 -0.90 -20.03
CA ARG A 528 19.03 -1.94 -20.96
C ARG A 528 19.04 -3.33 -20.31
N ALA A 529 18.75 -4.35 -21.15
CA ALA A 529 18.97 -5.75 -20.83
C ALA A 529 19.54 -6.49 -22.04
N GLN A 530 20.16 -7.65 -21.82
CA GLN A 530 20.70 -8.47 -22.90
C GLN A 530 20.43 -9.95 -22.68
N THR A 531 20.32 -10.68 -23.80
CA THR A 531 20.25 -12.14 -23.85
C THR A 531 20.90 -12.64 -25.14
N VAL A 532 20.88 -13.94 -25.38
CA VAL A 532 21.49 -14.54 -26.60
C VAL A 532 20.55 -15.56 -27.22
N TYR A 533 20.71 -15.80 -28.52
CA TYR A 533 20.18 -16.96 -29.22
C TYR A 533 21.22 -17.51 -30.17
N ARG A 534 21.10 -18.79 -30.55
CA ARG A 534 22.04 -19.46 -31.44
C ARG A 534 21.35 -19.88 -32.74
N LEU A 535 21.99 -19.61 -33.90
CA LEU A 535 21.59 -20.16 -35.18
C LEU A 535 22.43 -21.41 -35.50
N GLN A 536 21.76 -22.46 -35.93
CA GLN A 536 22.38 -23.73 -36.36
C GLN A 536 21.79 -24.17 -37.69
N ASP A 537 22.62 -24.76 -38.54
CA ASP A 537 22.11 -25.46 -39.73
C ASP A 537 21.33 -26.70 -39.30
N ALA A 538 20.33 -27.09 -40.12
CA ALA A 538 19.65 -28.34 -39.90
C ALA A 538 20.68 -29.49 -40.01
N LYS A 539 20.68 -30.39 -39.03
CA LYS A 539 21.38 -31.67 -39.21
C LYS A 539 20.56 -32.51 -40.21
N GLU A 540 21.19 -33.01 -41.24
CA GLU A 540 20.62 -34.01 -42.12
C GLU A 540 20.27 -35.29 -41.37
#